data_685ea3759f50365eb85b24eec18725a4
#
_entry.id   685ea3759f50365eb85b24eec18725a4
#
_cell.length_a   1.000
_cell.length_b   1.000
_cell.length_c   1.000
_cell.angle_alpha   90.00
_cell.angle_beta   90.00
_cell.angle_gamma   90.00
#
_symmetry.space_group_name_H-M   'P 1'
#
loop_
_entity.id
_entity.type
_entity.pdbx_description
1 polymer ?
#
loop_
_entity_poly.entity_id
_entity_poly.type
_entity_poly.pdbx_seq_one_letter_code
_entity_poly.pdbx_strand_id
1 'polypeptide(L)'
;MVSEIVFRDVLNLAQTIGIIGTMALTFFFYKRHIQHLAMHNESETLRGLEDKIHRINIMSFEHPELTKVQSNRQLGLDTIYAFDVLNVYHQAFKMHQRRVLSDNDWYGWLHWMRNSFREGNIKEHWKDIERMEWFGPRFRNFINNDVIGHN
;
A
#
# COMPACT_ATOMS: atom_id res chain seq x y z
N MET A 1 -6.51 -35.75 -55.26
CA MET A 1 -5.08 -35.57 -54.87
C MET A 1 -4.75 -34.11 -54.57
N VAL A 2 -4.95 -33.13 -55.47
CA VAL A 2 -4.67 -31.70 -55.21
C VAL A 2 -5.54 -31.12 -54.08
N SER A 3 -6.85 -31.44 -54.03
CA SER A 3 -7.77 -30.96 -53.01
C SER A 3 -7.45 -31.42 -51.57
N GLU A 4 -6.91 -32.64 -51.40
CA GLU A 4 -6.54 -33.20 -50.13
C GLU A 4 -5.26 -32.53 -49.57
N ILE A 5 -4.32 -32.21 -50.42
CA ILE A 5 -3.10 -31.47 -50.04
C ILE A 5 -3.46 -30.07 -49.51
N VAL A 6 -4.28 -29.34 -50.27
CA VAL A 6 -4.74 -27.98 -49.90
C VAL A 6 -5.53 -28.02 -48.59
N PHE A 7 -6.40 -28.97 -48.39
CA PHE A 7 -7.16 -29.13 -47.14
C PHE A 7 -6.24 -29.41 -45.92
N ARG A 8 -5.24 -30.25 -46.07
CA ARG A 8 -4.28 -30.57 -45.04
C ARG A 8 -3.41 -29.36 -44.68
N ASP A 9 -3.00 -28.56 -45.67
CA ASP A 9 -2.21 -27.36 -45.43
C ASP A 9 -3.02 -26.25 -44.72
N VAL A 10 -4.29 -26.10 -45.08
CA VAL A 10 -5.20 -25.17 -44.37
C VAL A 10 -5.42 -25.61 -42.92
N LEU A 11 -5.58 -26.91 -42.67
CA LEU A 11 -5.76 -27.47 -41.32
C LEU A 11 -4.50 -27.23 -40.46
N ASN A 12 -3.30 -27.46 -41.01
CA ASN A 12 -2.04 -27.25 -40.34
C ASN A 12 -1.82 -25.76 -40.03
N LEU A 13 -2.19 -24.87 -40.94
CA LEU A 13 -2.12 -23.42 -40.73
C LEU A 13 -3.05 -22.99 -39.60
N ALA A 14 -4.30 -23.45 -39.61
CA ALA A 14 -5.27 -23.15 -38.56
C ALA A 14 -4.80 -23.64 -37.18
N GLN A 15 -4.23 -24.85 -37.12
CA GLN A 15 -3.67 -25.43 -35.93
C GLN A 15 -2.48 -24.58 -35.39
N THR A 16 -1.59 -24.16 -36.28
CA THR A 16 -0.43 -23.36 -35.91
C THR A 16 -0.87 -21.98 -35.36
N ILE A 17 -1.84 -21.34 -36.01
CA ILE A 17 -2.41 -20.06 -35.52
C ILE A 17 -3.08 -20.26 -34.14
N GLY A 18 -3.81 -21.36 -33.97
CA GLY A 18 -4.43 -21.69 -32.68
C GLY A 18 -3.41 -21.84 -31.55
N ILE A 19 -2.32 -22.56 -31.81
CA ILE A 19 -1.24 -22.75 -30.82
C ILE A 19 -0.58 -21.40 -30.47
N ILE A 20 -0.22 -20.59 -31.46
CA ILE A 20 0.41 -19.28 -31.24
C ILE A 20 -0.54 -18.37 -30.46
N GLY A 21 -1.82 -18.33 -30.84
CA GLY A 21 -2.84 -17.56 -30.13
C GLY A 21 -3.00 -17.98 -28.67
N THR A 22 -3.05 -19.27 -28.41
CA THR A 22 -3.14 -19.82 -27.04
C THR A 22 -1.89 -19.47 -26.21
N MET A 23 -0.70 -19.60 -26.80
CA MET A 23 0.55 -19.23 -26.14
C MET A 23 0.58 -17.73 -25.78
N ALA A 24 0.19 -16.87 -26.71
CA ALA A 24 0.14 -15.43 -26.47
C ALA A 24 -0.85 -15.06 -25.36
N LEU A 25 -2.05 -15.64 -25.35
CA LEU A 25 -3.05 -15.45 -24.30
C LEU A 25 -2.54 -15.98 -22.94
N THR A 26 -1.97 -17.17 -22.92
CA THR A 26 -1.41 -17.75 -21.70
C THR A 26 -0.31 -16.86 -21.11
N PHE A 27 0.60 -16.37 -21.96
CA PHE A 27 1.66 -15.46 -21.51
C PHE A 27 1.11 -14.14 -20.97
N PHE A 28 0.10 -13.57 -21.61
CA PHE A 28 -0.55 -12.35 -21.15
C PHE A 28 -1.24 -12.53 -19.79
N PHE A 29 -2.01 -13.61 -19.61
CA PHE A 29 -2.66 -13.92 -18.34
C PHE A 29 -1.63 -14.25 -17.25
N TYR A 30 -0.59 -15.00 -17.57
CA TYR A 30 0.49 -15.33 -16.63
C TYR A 30 1.19 -14.06 -16.13
N LYS A 31 1.57 -13.15 -17.02
CA LYS A 31 2.20 -11.88 -16.65
C LYS A 31 1.30 -11.06 -15.73
N ARG A 32 0.01 -10.97 -16.04
CA ARG A 32 -0.96 -10.26 -15.21
C ARG A 32 -1.13 -10.93 -13.84
N HIS A 33 -1.20 -12.24 -13.81
CA HIS A 33 -1.34 -13.01 -12.57
C HIS A 33 -0.12 -12.84 -11.65
N ILE A 34 1.09 -12.91 -12.19
CA ILE A 34 2.34 -12.67 -11.43
C ILE A 34 2.37 -11.26 -10.84
N GLN A 35 1.93 -10.26 -11.57
CA GLN A 35 1.87 -8.89 -11.04
C GLN A 35 0.90 -8.77 -9.86
N HIS A 36 -0.26 -9.42 -9.93
CA HIS A 36 -1.22 -9.46 -8.82
C HIS A 36 -0.67 -10.19 -7.60
N LEU A 37 -0.02 -11.34 -7.79
CA LEU A 37 0.61 -12.08 -6.69
C LEU A 37 1.73 -11.29 -6.02
N ALA A 38 2.58 -10.61 -6.80
CA ALA A 38 3.66 -9.77 -6.26
C ALA A 38 3.11 -8.63 -5.39
N MET A 39 2.05 -7.95 -5.84
CA MET A 39 1.40 -6.89 -5.06
C MET A 39 0.74 -7.43 -3.78
N HIS A 40 0.13 -8.60 -3.85
CA HIS A 40 -0.50 -9.22 -2.68
C HIS A 40 0.55 -9.59 -1.62
N ASN A 41 1.63 -10.27 -2.02
CA ASN A 41 2.72 -10.65 -1.12
C ASN A 41 3.42 -9.42 -0.50
N GLU A 42 3.61 -8.35 -1.27
CA GLU A 42 4.19 -7.11 -0.75
C GLU A 42 3.26 -6.46 0.30
N SER A 43 1.96 -6.47 0.06
CA SER A 43 0.98 -5.93 1.01
C SER A 43 0.93 -6.74 2.32
N GLU A 44 0.99 -8.07 2.25
CA GLU A 44 1.06 -8.92 3.43
C GLU A 44 2.36 -8.73 4.22
N THR A 45 3.50 -8.61 3.50
CA THR A 45 4.79 -8.35 4.15
C THR A 45 4.79 -7.00 4.87
N LEU A 46 4.28 -5.96 4.23
CA LEU A 46 4.17 -4.63 4.84
C LEU A 46 3.26 -4.66 6.07
N ARG A 47 2.11 -5.32 5.98
CA ARG A 47 1.20 -5.49 7.11
C ARG A 47 1.87 -6.22 8.28
N GLY A 48 2.62 -7.30 7.99
CA GLY A 48 3.38 -8.01 9.02
C GLY A 48 4.48 -7.16 9.68
N LEU A 49 5.11 -6.23 8.95
CA LEU A 49 6.05 -5.27 9.54
C LEU A 49 5.35 -4.24 10.42
N GLU A 50 4.20 -3.76 10.00
CA GLU A 50 3.40 -2.79 10.76
C GLU A 50 2.86 -3.38 12.05
N ASP A 51 2.40 -4.63 12.04
CA ASP A 51 2.00 -5.36 13.26
C ASP A 51 3.19 -5.50 14.24
N LYS A 52 4.41 -5.71 13.73
CA LYS A 52 5.62 -5.74 14.57
C LYS A 52 5.95 -4.38 15.16
N ILE A 53 5.85 -3.31 14.38
CA ILE A 53 6.05 -1.93 14.86
C ILE A 53 5.01 -1.60 15.93
N HIS A 54 3.75 -1.95 15.71
CA HIS A 54 2.68 -1.75 16.69
C HIS A 54 2.98 -2.47 18.01
N ARG A 55 3.44 -3.73 17.97
CA ARG A 55 3.86 -4.48 19.19
C ARG A 55 5.04 -3.83 19.89
N ILE A 56 6.03 -3.33 19.14
CA ILE A 56 7.17 -2.61 19.70
C ILE A 56 6.71 -1.33 20.40
N ASN A 57 5.76 -0.61 19.81
CA ASN A 57 5.20 0.61 20.41
C ASN A 57 4.44 0.30 21.70
N ILE A 58 3.61 -0.75 21.72
CA ILE A 58 2.94 -1.21 22.95
C ILE A 58 3.97 -1.58 24.03
N MET A 59 5.00 -2.34 23.67
CA MET A 59 6.06 -2.73 24.60
C MET A 59 6.82 -1.50 25.13
N SER A 60 7.08 -0.52 24.29
CA SER A 60 7.71 0.76 24.69
C SER A 60 6.82 1.57 25.61
N PHE A 61 5.49 1.40 25.51
CA PHE A 61 4.54 2.02 26.42
C PHE A 61 4.50 1.31 27.80
N GLU A 62 4.45 -0.01 27.81
CA GLU A 62 4.48 -0.81 29.03
C GLU A 62 5.83 -0.70 29.77
N HIS A 63 6.90 -0.47 29.02
CA HIS A 63 8.28 -0.36 29.46
C HIS A 63 8.96 0.92 28.94
N PRO A 64 8.65 2.11 29.55
CA PRO A 64 9.17 3.40 29.06
C PRO A 64 10.71 3.48 29.02
N GLU A 65 11.40 2.69 29.83
CA GLU A 65 12.86 2.60 29.81
C GLU A 65 13.42 2.07 28.47
N LEU A 66 12.64 1.26 27.74
CA LEU A 66 13.05 0.71 26.44
C LEU A 66 13.00 1.75 25.30
N THR A 67 12.23 2.84 25.45
CA THR A 67 12.17 3.90 24.45
C THR A 67 13.53 4.57 24.24
N LYS A 68 14.39 4.57 25.25
CA LYS A 68 15.76 5.10 25.14
C LYS A 68 16.64 4.34 24.14
N VAL A 69 16.29 3.09 23.84
CA VAL A 69 17.00 2.26 22.86
C VAL A 69 16.77 2.79 21.41
N GLN A 70 15.57 3.30 21.15
CA GLN A 70 15.21 3.82 19.81
C GLN A 70 15.39 5.33 19.69
N SER A 71 15.20 6.07 20.77
CA SER A 71 15.28 7.53 20.77
C SER A 71 15.64 8.04 22.17
N ASN A 72 16.53 9.02 22.24
CA ASN A 72 16.80 9.75 23.47
C ASN A 72 15.63 10.64 23.93
N ARG A 73 14.53 10.68 23.18
CA ARG A 73 13.32 11.43 23.53
C ARG A 73 12.30 10.51 24.15
N GLN A 74 11.81 10.88 25.31
CA GLN A 74 10.65 10.25 25.93
C GLN A 74 9.40 10.74 25.17
N LEU A 75 8.84 9.87 24.32
CA LEU A 75 7.58 10.15 23.62
C LEU A 75 6.42 9.89 24.60
N GLY A 76 5.49 10.84 24.67
CA GLY A 76 4.25 10.65 25.41
C GLY A 76 3.35 9.61 24.74
N LEU A 77 2.47 9.00 25.53
CA LEU A 77 1.47 8.02 25.05
C LEU A 77 0.68 8.56 23.85
N ASP A 78 0.25 9.81 23.93
CA ASP A 78 -0.53 10.48 22.89
C ASP A 78 0.22 10.55 21.55
N THR A 79 1.55 10.80 21.62
CA THR A 79 2.38 10.82 20.41
C THR A 79 2.56 9.43 19.81
N ILE A 80 2.69 8.39 20.65
CA ILE A 80 2.76 7.00 20.18
C ILE A 80 1.43 6.59 19.53
N TYR A 81 0.31 6.92 20.16
CA TYR A 81 -1.01 6.66 19.59
C TYR A 81 -1.24 7.41 18.26
N ALA A 82 -0.85 8.70 18.21
CA ALA A 82 -0.90 9.48 16.97
C ALA A 82 -0.05 8.87 15.86
N PHE A 83 1.14 8.35 16.20
CA PHE A 83 1.99 7.65 15.25
C PHE A 83 1.33 6.36 14.71
N ASP A 84 0.68 5.57 15.56
CA ASP A 84 -0.03 4.36 15.14
C ASP A 84 -1.20 4.70 14.20
N VAL A 85 -1.98 5.74 14.51
CA VAL A 85 -3.05 6.23 13.63
C VAL A 85 -2.47 6.68 12.28
N LEU A 86 -1.36 7.41 12.28
CA LEU A 86 -0.69 7.85 11.06
C LEU A 86 -0.11 6.69 10.24
N ASN A 87 0.31 5.60 10.88
CA ASN A 87 0.70 4.38 10.18
C ASN A 87 -0.47 3.77 9.42
N VAL A 88 -1.66 3.71 10.03
CA VAL A 88 -2.87 3.24 9.34
C VAL A 88 -3.20 4.14 8.14
N TYR A 89 -3.08 5.47 8.28
CA TYR A 89 -3.26 6.42 7.18
C TYR A 89 -2.23 6.22 6.07
N HIS A 90 -0.98 5.99 6.43
CA HIS A 90 0.09 5.72 5.47
C HIS A 90 -0.16 4.42 4.69
N GLN A 91 -0.70 3.38 5.34
CA GLN A 91 -1.11 2.15 4.65
C GLN A 91 -2.21 2.43 3.63
N ALA A 92 -3.30 3.09 4.04
CA ALA A 92 -4.39 3.44 3.14
C ALA A 92 -3.90 4.28 1.94
N PHE A 93 -3.02 5.25 2.18
CA PHE A 93 -2.38 6.05 1.15
C PHE A 93 -1.58 5.19 0.16
N LYS A 94 -0.74 4.25 0.64
CA LYS A 94 0.00 3.32 -0.22
C LYS A 94 -0.92 2.41 -1.04
N MET A 95 -1.97 1.88 -0.41
CA MET A 95 -2.95 1.03 -1.10
C MET A 95 -3.68 1.79 -2.21
N HIS A 96 -4.04 3.05 -1.98
CA HIS A 96 -4.63 3.91 -3.01
C HIS A 96 -3.62 4.20 -4.14
N GLN A 97 -2.38 4.58 -3.84
CA GLN A 97 -1.34 4.80 -4.86
C GLN A 97 -1.08 3.57 -5.73
N ARG A 98 -1.22 2.38 -5.18
CA ARG A 98 -1.06 1.10 -5.89
C ARG A 98 -2.34 0.63 -6.59
N ARG A 99 -3.42 1.41 -6.53
CA ARG A 99 -4.75 1.05 -7.07
C ARG A 99 -5.33 -0.24 -6.49
N VAL A 100 -4.95 -0.59 -5.27
CA VAL A 100 -5.55 -1.69 -4.49
C VAL A 100 -6.82 -1.20 -3.82
N LEU A 101 -6.82 0.04 -3.34
CA LEU A 101 -8.00 0.70 -2.77
C LEU A 101 -8.74 1.44 -3.89
N SER A 102 -10.06 1.23 -3.98
CA SER A 102 -10.91 1.94 -4.96
C SER A 102 -10.99 3.44 -4.64
N ASP A 103 -11.29 4.28 -5.65
CA ASP A 103 -11.47 5.72 -5.43
C ASP A 103 -12.63 6.02 -4.48
N ASN A 104 -13.69 5.19 -4.49
CA ASN A 104 -14.82 5.31 -3.56
C ASN A 104 -14.40 5.05 -2.11
N ASP A 105 -13.64 3.97 -1.88
CA ASP A 105 -13.14 3.64 -0.54
C ASP A 105 -12.11 4.68 -0.08
N TRP A 106 -11.26 5.14 -1.00
CA TRP A 106 -10.30 6.21 -0.73
C TRP A 106 -10.95 7.50 -0.27
N TYR A 107 -12.09 7.86 -0.86
CA TYR A 107 -12.84 9.05 -0.42
C TYR A 107 -13.24 8.97 1.05
N GLY A 108 -13.72 7.81 1.51
CA GLY A 108 -14.03 7.57 2.92
C GLY A 108 -12.81 7.73 3.83
N TRP A 109 -11.68 7.13 3.44
CA TRP A 109 -10.41 7.26 4.16
C TRP A 109 -9.94 8.70 4.25
N LEU A 110 -9.96 9.43 3.14
CA LEU A 110 -9.53 10.83 3.08
C LEU A 110 -10.40 11.72 3.97
N HIS A 111 -11.72 11.49 3.96
CA HIS A 111 -12.66 12.21 4.82
C HIS A 111 -12.35 11.95 6.31
N TRP A 112 -12.12 10.70 6.69
CA TRP A 112 -11.74 10.35 8.05
C TRP A 112 -10.41 10.99 8.47
N MET A 113 -9.39 10.96 7.63
CA MET A 113 -8.11 11.64 7.90
C MET A 113 -8.32 13.13 8.15
N ARG A 114 -9.03 13.83 7.27
CA ARG A 114 -9.32 15.26 7.40
C ARG A 114 -10.03 15.59 8.70
N ASN A 115 -11.07 14.81 9.05
CA ASN A 115 -11.79 15.01 10.29
C ASN A 115 -10.90 14.82 11.52
N SER A 116 -10.04 13.82 11.53
CA SER A 116 -9.11 13.59 12.65
C SER A 116 -8.12 14.75 12.84
N PHE A 117 -7.65 15.36 11.74
CA PHE A 117 -6.78 16.53 11.79
C PHE A 117 -7.51 17.83 12.15
N ARG A 118 -8.82 17.91 11.87
CA ARG A 118 -9.64 19.09 12.18
C ARG A 118 -10.19 19.08 13.61
N GLU A 119 -10.70 17.93 14.05
CA GLU A 119 -11.45 17.78 15.31
C GLU A 119 -10.58 17.19 16.43
N GLY A 120 -9.51 16.44 16.09
CA GLY A 120 -8.60 15.83 17.04
C GLY A 120 -7.32 16.63 17.22
N ASN A 121 -6.50 16.19 18.18
CA ASN A 121 -5.18 16.79 18.47
C ASN A 121 -4.03 16.16 17.65
N ILE A 122 -4.33 15.28 16.69
CA ILE A 122 -3.31 14.60 15.88
C ILE A 122 -2.40 15.59 15.12
N LYS A 123 -2.93 16.79 14.79
CA LYS A 123 -2.19 17.86 14.13
C LYS A 123 -1.03 18.40 14.98
N GLU A 124 -1.17 18.41 16.29
CA GLU A 124 -0.12 18.84 17.22
C GLU A 124 1.02 17.83 17.23
N HIS A 125 0.69 16.55 17.32
CA HIS A 125 1.65 15.46 17.28
C HIS A 125 2.31 15.30 15.91
N TRP A 126 1.58 15.62 14.81
CA TRP A 126 2.11 15.56 13.46
C TRP A 126 3.38 16.36 13.26
N LYS A 127 3.45 17.57 13.82
CA LYS A 127 4.62 18.45 13.71
C LYS A 127 5.89 17.81 14.28
N ASP A 128 5.76 17.08 15.38
CA ASP A 128 6.90 16.40 16.00
C ASP A 128 7.27 15.12 15.23
N ILE A 129 6.28 14.34 14.80
CA ILE A 129 6.46 13.13 13.99
C ILE A 129 7.06 13.47 12.62
N GLU A 130 6.63 14.56 11.99
CA GLU A 130 7.18 15.03 10.71
C GLU A 130 8.67 15.38 10.83
N ARG A 131 9.09 16.04 11.92
CA ARG A 131 10.50 16.37 12.19
C ARG A 131 11.37 15.13 12.40
N MET A 132 10.80 14.04 12.85
CA MET A 132 11.52 12.78 13.02
C MET A 132 11.74 12.04 11.70
N GLU A 133 11.13 12.52 10.60
CA GLU A 133 11.23 11.93 9.25
C GLU A 133 10.85 10.44 9.16
N TRP A 134 9.99 9.96 10.08
CA TRP A 134 9.56 8.56 10.10
C TRP A 134 8.71 8.16 8.89
N PHE A 135 8.09 9.15 8.23
CA PHE A 135 7.33 8.94 7.00
C PHE A 135 8.07 9.52 5.79
N GLY A 136 7.97 8.80 4.66
CA GLY A 136 8.57 9.25 3.41
C GLY A 136 7.98 10.58 2.89
N PRO A 137 8.73 11.31 2.04
CA PRO A 137 8.35 12.67 1.61
C PRO A 137 7.01 12.72 0.88
N ARG A 138 6.63 11.69 0.13
CA ARG A 138 5.33 11.64 -0.56
C ARG A 138 4.15 11.66 0.40
N PHE A 139 4.24 10.91 1.50
CA PHE A 139 3.17 10.89 2.49
C PHE A 139 3.16 12.19 3.31
N ARG A 140 4.32 12.74 3.66
CA ARG A 140 4.40 14.05 4.35
C ARG A 140 3.75 15.16 3.52
N ASN A 141 4.07 15.22 2.22
CA ASN A 141 3.45 16.18 1.31
C ASN A 141 1.93 15.98 1.19
N PHE A 142 1.47 14.72 1.13
CA PHE A 142 0.05 14.41 1.10
C PHE A 142 -0.66 14.90 2.39
N ILE A 143 -0.12 14.61 3.56
CA ILE A 143 -0.72 15.09 4.82
C ILE A 143 -0.77 16.63 4.84
N ASN A 144 0.32 17.30 4.48
CA ASN A 144 0.40 18.77 4.56
C ASN A 144 -0.52 19.46 3.54
N ASN A 145 -0.57 18.97 2.30
CA ASN A 145 -1.27 19.63 1.20
C ASN A 145 -2.72 19.18 1.06
N ASP A 146 -2.98 17.87 1.15
CA ASP A 146 -4.28 17.29 0.81
C ASP A 146 -5.16 17.05 2.05
N VAL A 147 -4.54 16.82 3.22
CA VAL A 147 -5.29 16.60 4.47
C VAL A 147 -5.42 17.90 5.25
N ILE A 148 -4.32 18.60 5.52
CA ILE A 148 -4.30 19.83 6.34
C ILE A 148 -4.65 21.06 5.48
N GLY A 149 -4.13 21.14 4.26
CA GLY A 149 -4.28 22.31 3.39
C GLY A 149 -5.68 22.51 2.80
N HIS A 150 -6.56 21.52 2.90
CA HIS A 150 -7.97 21.59 2.47
C HIS A 150 -8.95 21.89 3.62
N ASN A 151 -8.47 22.33 4.78
CA ASN A 151 -9.31 22.75 5.92
C ASN A 151 -9.51 24.25 5.91
#